data_a70e55a3e9456326279dc46f465aa024
#
_entry.id   a70e55a3e9456326279dc46f465aa024
#
_cell.length_a   1.000
_cell.length_b   1.000
_cell.length_c   1.000
_cell.angle_alpha   90.00
_cell.angle_beta   90.00
_cell.angle_gamma   90.00
#
_symmetry.space_group_name_H-M   'P 1'
#
loop_
_entity.id
_entity.type
_entity.pdbx_description
1 polymer ?
#
loop_
_entity_poly.entity_id
_entity_poly.type
_entity_poly.pdbx_seq_one_letter_code
_entity_poly.pdbx_strand_id
1 'polypeptide(L)' 'MSLLQDHITIDSAICHGKPCIRGMRYPVVMILELLASGMSHPEILMDYPDLVEDDILACLQYAAK' A
#
# COMPACT_ATOMS: atom_id res chain seq x y z
N MET A 1 16.53 -10.33 -0.11
CA MET A 1 16.00 -8.96 -0.18
C MET A 1 14.68 -8.98 -0.94
N SER A 2 13.60 -8.52 -0.31
CA SER A 2 12.31 -8.50 -1.00
C SER A 2 12.25 -7.32 -1.95
N LEU A 3 11.66 -7.54 -3.12
CA LEU A 3 11.42 -6.46 -4.06
C LEU A 3 10.16 -5.71 -3.62
N LEU A 4 10.18 -4.39 -3.70
CA LEU A 4 9.02 -3.59 -3.31
C LEU A 4 7.78 -3.98 -4.12
N GLN A 5 7.96 -4.32 -5.39
CA GLN A 5 6.83 -4.71 -6.23
C GLN A 5 6.12 -5.96 -5.70
N ASP A 6 6.79 -6.80 -4.91
CA ASP A 6 6.18 -7.99 -4.34
C ASP A 6 5.15 -7.65 -3.25
N HIS A 7 5.18 -6.42 -2.77
CA HIS A 7 4.20 -5.95 -1.79
C HIS A 7 2.87 -5.56 -2.43
N ILE A 8 2.79 -5.51 -3.76
CA ILE A 8 1.56 -5.13 -4.45
C ILE A 8 1.02 -6.36 -5.16
N THR A 9 -0.24 -6.70 -4.87
CA THR A 9 -0.90 -7.85 -5.48
C THR A 9 -2.19 -7.41 -6.16
N ILE A 10 -2.59 -8.14 -7.19
CA ILE A 10 -3.85 -7.92 -7.89
C ILE A 10 -4.59 -9.25 -7.92
N ASP A 11 -5.75 -9.30 -7.25
CA ASP A 11 -6.56 -10.51 -7.17
C ASP A 11 -8.00 -10.10 -7.39
N SER A 12 -8.66 -10.73 -8.35
CA SER A 12 -10.05 -10.38 -8.68
C SER A 12 -11.01 -10.59 -7.51
N ALA A 13 -10.65 -11.44 -6.55
CA ALA A 13 -11.46 -11.68 -5.37
C ALA A 13 -11.22 -10.67 -4.25
N ILE A 14 -10.20 -9.83 -4.39
CA ILE A 14 -9.82 -8.85 -3.37
C ILE A 14 -9.86 -7.46 -3.97
N CYS A 15 -10.58 -6.54 -3.32
CA CYS A 15 -10.69 -5.15 -3.75
C CYS A 15 -11.15 -5.03 -5.22
N HIS A 16 -11.95 -5.98 -5.69
CA HIS A 16 -12.49 -5.99 -7.06
C HIS A 16 -11.40 -5.93 -8.13
N GLY A 17 -10.27 -6.60 -7.87
CA GLY A 17 -9.17 -6.65 -8.82
C GLY A 17 -8.27 -5.43 -8.83
N LYS A 18 -8.47 -4.49 -7.91
CA LYS A 18 -7.59 -3.32 -7.80
C LYS A 18 -6.29 -3.70 -7.10
N PRO A 19 -5.19 -3.00 -7.39
CA PRO A 19 -3.92 -3.27 -6.70
C PRO A 19 -4.07 -3.07 -5.20
N CYS A 20 -3.64 -4.07 -4.44
CA CYS A 20 -3.72 -4.06 -2.98
C CYS A 20 -2.38 -4.47 -2.38
N ILE A 21 -2.22 -4.24 -1.09
CA ILE A 21 -0.97 -4.53 -0.39
C ILE A 21 -0.99 -5.97 0.11
N ARG A 22 -0.06 -6.79 -0.39
CA ARG A 22 0.20 -8.17 0.07
C ARG A 22 -1.07 -9.01 0.25
N GLY A 23 -2.02 -8.91 -0.67
CA GLY A 23 -3.26 -9.68 -0.58
C GLY A 23 -4.21 -9.23 0.52
N MET A 24 -3.88 -8.18 1.25
CA MET A 24 -4.78 -7.60 2.24
C MET A 24 -5.79 -6.68 1.56
N ARG A 25 -6.84 -6.32 2.28
CA ARG A 25 -7.88 -5.45 1.72
C ARG A 25 -7.52 -3.97 1.89
N TYR A 26 -6.27 -3.63 1.62
CA TYR A 26 -5.78 -2.24 1.65
C TYR A 26 -5.38 -1.86 0.23
N PRO A 27 -6.25 -1.16 -0.51
CA PRO A 27 -5.91 -0.73 -1.88
C PRO A 27 -4.74 0.24 -1.86
N VAL A 28 -3.89 0.15 -2.88
CA VAL A 28 -2.76 1.08 -3.03
C VAL A 28 -3.26 2.52 -3.03
N VAL A 29 -4.37 2.79 -3.71
CA VAL A 29 -4.91 4.14 -3.81
C VAL A 29 -5.27 4.71 -2.43
N MET A 30 -5.69 3.86 -1.47
CA MET A 30 -6.00 4.32 -0.12
C MET A 30 -4.76 4.91 0.55
N ILE A 31 -3.63 4.21 0.42
CA ILE A 31 -2.38 4.69 1.02
C ILE A 31 -1.95 5.99 0.36
N LEU A 32 -2.07 6.08 -0.97
CA LEU A 32 -1.71 7.29 -1.68
C LEU A 32 -2.58 8.48 -1.25
N GLU A 33 -3.87 8.24 -1.01
CA GLU A 33 -4.77 9.29 -0.55
C GLU A 33 -4.41 9.75 0.87
N LEU A 34 -4.02 8.82 1.75
CA LEU A 34 -3.59 9.18 3.10
C LEU A 34 -2.35 10.06 3.05
N LEU A 35 -1.39 9.70 2.20
CA LEU A 35 -0.19 10.51 2.01
C LEU A 35 -0.54 11.88 1.45
N ALA A 36 -1.45 11.93 0.50
CA ALA A 36 -1.87 13.19 -0.11
C ALA A 36 -2.57 14.11 0.89
N SER A 37 -3.19 13.53 1.92
CA SER A 37 -3.86 14.33 2.95
C SER A 37 -2.87 14.89 3.98
N GLY A 38 -1.60 14.53 3.88
CA GLY A 38 -0.56 15.07 4.77
C GLY A 38 -0.14 14.13 5.89
N MET A 39 -0.65 12.89 5.91
CA MET A 39 -0.21 11.94 6.92
C MET A 39 1.23 11.50 6.67
N SER A 40 2.00 11.42 7.74
CA SER A 40 3.37 10.89 7.64
C SER A 40 3.35 9.37 7.65
N HIS A 41 4.47 8.76 7.23
CA HIS A 41 4.59 7.30 7.26
C HIS A 41 4.35 6.74 8.66
N PRO A 42 4.98 7.27 9.73
CA PRO A 42 4.70 6.77 11.08
C PRO A 42 3.23 6.86 11.48
N GLU A 43 2.55 7.93 11.07
CA GLU A 43 1.13 8.09 11.39
C GLU A 43 0.29 6.99 10.71
N ILE A 44 0.59 6.71 9.45
CA ILE A 44 -0.12 5.65 8.72
C ILE A 44 0.13 4.29 9.37
N LEU A 45 1.38 4.01 9.73
CA LEU A 45 1.74 2.72 10.34
C LEU A 45 1.11 2.57 11.72
N MET A 46 0.90 3.68 12.43
CA MET A 46 0.24 3.62 13.73
C MET A 46 -1.24 3.31 13.59
N ASP A 47 -1.89 3.86 12.57
CA ASP A 47 -3.31 3.63 12.33
C ASP A 47 -3.57 2.25 11.72
N TYR A 48 -2.62 1.71 10.98
CA TYR A 48 -2.74 0.43 10.28
C TYR A 48 -1.56 -0.46 10.64
N PRO A 49 -1.58 -1.07 11.84
CA PRO A 49 -0.43 -1.82 12.34
C PRO A 49 -0.07 -3.06 11.53
N ASP A 50 -0.95 -3.50 10.62
CA ASP A 50 -0.64 -4.61 9.72
C ASP A 50 0.33 -4.22 8.62
N LEU A 51 0.56 -2.92 8.43
CA LEU A 51 1.45 -2.41 7.40
C LEU A 51 2.86 -2.20 7.93
N VAL A 52 3.83 -2.25 7.02
CA VAL A 52 5.21 -1.92 7.33
C VAL A 52 5.67 -0.81 6.38
N GLU A 53 6.81 -0.20 6.69
CA GLU A 53 7.34 0.92 5.92
C GLU A 53 7.48 0.56 4.43
N ASP A 54 7.95 -0.65 4.13
CA ASP A 54 8.13 -1.08 2.74
C ASP A 54 6.81 -1.13 1.97
N ASP A 55 5.68 -1.34 2.65
CA ASP A 55 4.37 -1.31 1.99
C ASP A 55 4.08 0.09 1.45
N ILE A 56 4.41 1.13 2.24
CA ILE A 56 4.21 2.52 1.82
C ILE A 56 5.13 2.86 0.66
N LEU A 57 6.39 2.45 0.75
CA LEU A 57 7.36 2.68 -0.32
C LEU A 57 6.92 1.98 -1.61
N ALA A 58 6.38 0.77 -1.48
CA ALA A 58 5.88 0.03 -2.64
C ALA A 58 4.71 0.77 -3.31
N CYS A 59 3.83 1.36 -2.52
CA CYS A 59 2.72 2.15 -3.07
C CYS A 59 3.24 3.36 -3.85
N LEU A 60 4.23 4.05 -3.30
CA LEU A 60 4.82 5.21 -3.96
C LEU A 60 5.52 4.79 -5.25
N GLN A 61 6.25 3.68 -5.23
CA GLN A 61 6.92 3.17 -6.42
C GLN A 61 5.90 2.77 -7.49
N TYR A 62 4.81 2.14 -7.08
CA TYR A 62 3.74 1.76 -7.99
C TYR A 62 3.14 2.99 -8.68
N ALA A 63 2.91 4.05 -7.92
CA ALA A 63 2.32 5.28 -8.44
C ALA A 63 3.27 6.03 -9.38
N ALA A 64 4.57 5.81 -9.24
CA ALA A 64 5.57 6.51 -10.04
C ALA A 64 5.78 5.90 -11.43
N LYS A 65 5.18 4.74 -11.71
CA LYS A 65 5.34 4.08 -13.01
C LYS A 65 4.52 4.76 -14.09
#